data_d3ecab0aa88ea51fd0298fb89f51c41f
#
_entry.id   d3ecab0aa88ea51fd0298fb89f51c41f
#
_cell.length_a   1.000
_cell.length_b   1.000
_cell.length_c   1.000
_cell.angle_alpha   90.00
_cell.angle_beta   90.00
_cell.angle_gamma   90.00
#
_symmetry.space_group_name_H-M   'P 1'
#
loop_
_entity.id
_entity.type
_entity.pdbx_description
1 polymer ?
#
loop_
_entity_poly.entity_id
_entity_poly.type
_entity_poly.pdbx_seq_one_letter_code
_entity_poly.pdbx_strand_id
1 'polypeptide(L)'
;MAYTIISMEIFGSPEQVWQLIGGFNSLPDWLPYIPSSKLTEGGRVRHLANPDGDTIIERLEVFNDKERYYTYSIMNAPFPVTNYLSTIRVKKSTESNTSLVEWSGMFTPVEVSDEEAINLFHGIYSDGLKALQQAFLD
;
A
#
# COMPACT_ATOMS: atom_id res chain seq x y z
N MET A 1 -9.13 -0.81 -18.18
CA MET A 1 -9.05 -0.66 -16.69
C MET A 1 -8.75 -2.01 -16.08
N ALA A 2 -7.72 -2.07 -15.27
CA ALA A 2 -7.33 -3.30 -14.60
C ALA A 2 -7.50 -3.15 -13.09
N TYR A 3 -7.61 -4.28 -12.40
CA TYR A 3 -7.85 -4.30 -10.95
C TYR A 3 -7.15 -5.51 -10.33
N THR A 4 -6.57 -5.33 -9.15
CA THR A 4 -6.05 -6.44 -8.37
C THR A 4 -6.27 -6.18 -6.88
N ILE A 5 -6.41 -7.24 -6.11
CA ILE A 5 -6.55 -7.17 -4.66
C ILE A 5 -5.84 -8.36 -4.03
N ILE A 6 -5.12 -8.08 -2.95
CA ILE A 6 -4.47 -9.10 -2.11
C ILE A 6 -4.97 -8.89 -0.70
N SER A 7 -5.28 -9.98 -0.01
CA SER A 7 -5.57 -9.91 1.41
C SER A 7 -4.72 -10.94 2.16
N MET A 8 -4.39 -10.62 3.41
CA MET A 8 -3.55 -11.47 4.21
C MET A 8 -3.90 -11.31 5.68
N GLU A 9 -3.90 -12.41 6.42
CA GLU A 9 -4.13 -12.38 7.86
C GLU A 9 -2.85 -11.98 8.59
N ILE A 10 -2.99 -11.04 9.52
CA ILE A 10 -1.87 -10.50 10.29
C ILE A 10 -2.14 -10.78 11.77
N PHE A 11 -1.13 -11.29 12.47
CA PHE A 11 -1.25 -11.62 13.91
C PHE A 11 -1.04 -10.40 14.78
N GLY A 12 -1.99 -9.48 14.70
CA GLY A 12 -2.07 -8.28 15.50
C GLY A 12 -3.50 -7.78 15.48
N SER A 13 -3.92 -7.06 16.52
CA SER A 13 -5.26 -6.48 16.53
C SER A 13 -5.37 -5.41 15.45
N PRO A 14 -6.59 -5.09 14.98
CA PRO A 14 -6.75 -4.01 14.01
C PRO A 14 -6.12 -2.69 14.45
N GLU A 15 -6.21 -2.36 15.74
CA GLU A 15 -5.60 -1.15 16.28
C GLU A 15 -4.08 -1.17 16.17
N GLN A 16 -3.46 -2.30 16.51
CA GLN A 16 -2.01 -2.44 16.45
C GLN A 16 -1.49 -2.39 15.02
N VAL A 17 -2.17 -3.08 14.10
CA VAL A 17 -1.78 -3.10 12.70
C VAL A 17 -1.95 -1.71 12.09
N TRP A 18 -3.09 -1.07 12.33
CA TRP A 18 -3.35 0.27 11.82
C TRP A 18 -2.36 1.28 12.38
N GLN A 19 -1.96 1.14 13.64
CA GLN A 19 -0.98 2.02 14.26
C GLN A 19 0.36 2.00 13.49
N LEU A 20 0.72 0.84 12.94
CA LEU A 20 1.95 0.72 12.14
C LEU A 20 1.76 1.23 10.72
N ILE A 21 0.66 0.87 10.05
CA ILE A 21 0.54 1.09 8.60
C ILE A 21 -0.36 2.27 8.21
N GLY A 22 -1.13 2.81 9.16
CA GLY A 22 -2.11 3.85 8.84
C GLY A 22 -1.52 5.23 8.56
N GLY A 23 -0.30 5.51 9.01
CA GLY A 23 0.35 6.78 8.74
C GLY A 23 0.81 6.87 7.29
N PHE A 24 0.45 7.95 6.61
CA PHE A 24 0.80 8.09 5.18
C PHE A 24 2.31 8.15 4.94
N ASN A 25 3.09 8.46 5.96
CA ASN A 25 4.55 8.52 5.88
C ASN A 25 5.23 7.27 6.46
N SER A 26 4.48 6.23 6.80
CA SER A 26 5.02 5.09 7.55
C SER A 26 5.54 3.94 6.69
N LEU A 27 5.48 4.03 5.36
CA LEU A 27 5.90 2.93 4.50
C LEU A 27 7.30 2.39 4.81
N PRO A 28 8.32 3.23 5.07
CA PRO A 28 9.64 2.70 5.41
C PRO A 28 9.67 1.89 6.70
N ASP A 29 8.68 2.04 7.57
CA ASP A 29 8.63 1.33 8.85
C ASP A 29 8.26 -0.14 8.68
N TRP A 30 7.63 -0.51 7.57
CA TRP A 30 7.18 -1.88 7.37
C TRP A 30 7.43 -2.44 5.96
N LEU A 31 7.75 -1.59 4.96
CA LEU A 31 8.06 -2.03 3.61
C LEU A 31 9.57 -1.95 3.36
N PRO A 32 10.27 -3.10 3.30
CA PRO A 32 11.73 -3.09 3.14
C PRO A 32 12.20 -2.54 1.80
N TYR A 33 11.33 -2.52 0.77
CA TYR A 33 11.70 -1.99 -0.55
C TYR A 33 11.36 -0.51 -0.72
N ILE A 34 10.91 0.17 0.34
CA ILE A 34 10.72 1.63 0.35
C ILE A 34 11.59 2.21 1.47
N PRO A 35 12.85 2.54 1.19
CA PRO A 35 13.77 2.98 2.23
C PRO A 35 13.52 4.40 2.74
N SER A 36 12.79 5.23 2.00
CA SER A 36 12.51 6.58 2.47
C SER A 36 11.15 7.08 2.01
N SER A 37 10.56 7.94 2.84
CA SER A 37 9.30 8.62 2.56
C SER A 37 9.34 10.01 3.16
N LYS A 38 8.96 11.03 2.39
CA LYS A 38 8.94 12.42 2.85
C LYS A 38 7.63 13.06 2.45
N LEU A 39 6.96 13.70 3.41
CA LEU A 39 5.69 14.38 3.16
C LEU A 39 5.90 15.80 2.66
N THR A 40 5.02 16.22 1.75
CA THR A 40 4.89 17.60 1.27
C THR A 40 3.40 17.95 1.20
N GLU A 41 3.07 19.15 0.80
CA GLU A 41 1.69 19.63 0.62
C GLU A 41 0.84 19.41 1.87
N GLY A 42 1.40 19.75 3.05
CA GLY A 42 0.68 19.61 4.29
C GLY A 42 0.40 18.16 4.69
N GLY A 43 1.20 17.22 4.21
CA GLY A 43 1.03 15.80 4.49
C GLY A 43 0.17 15.06 3.50
N ARG A 44 -0.30 15.70 2.44
CA ARG A 44 -1.15 15.07 1.43
C ARG A 44 -0.38 14.36 0.33
N VAL A 45 0.90 14.65 0.18
CA VAL A 45 1.75 14.07 -0.85
C VAL A 45 2.95 13.44 -0.17
N ARG A 46 3.29 12.21 -0.59
CA ARG A 46 4.50 11.55 -0.12
C ARG A 46 5.45 11.30 -1.29
N HIS A 47 6.71 11.53 -1.04
CA HIS A 47 7.80 11.27 -1.98
C HIS A 47 8.55 10.05 -1.49
N LEU A 48 8.47 8.97 -2.24
CA LEU A 48 9.08 7.69 -1.90
C LEU A 48 10.31 7.47 -2.78
N ALA A 49 11.28 6.74 -2.26
CA ALA A 49 12.37 6.22 -3.07
C ALA A 49 12.35 4.71 -2.98
N ASN A 50 12.61 4.03 -4.11
CA ASN A 50 12.83 2.59 -4.10
C ASN A 50 14.33 2.31 -3.91
N PRO A 51 14.77 1.04 -3.79
CA PRO A 51 16.20 0.74 -3.58
C PRO A 51 17.11 1.24 -4.70
N ASP A 52 16.59 1.42 -5.91
CA ASP A 52 17.34 1.93 -7.05
C ASP A 52 17.41 3.47 -7.06
N GLY A 53 16.74 4.13 -6.12
CA GLY A 53 16.74 5.57 -6.02
C GLY A 53 15.70 6.27 -6.89
N ASP A 54 14.83 5.51 -7.57
CA ASP A 54 13.74 6.10 -8.35
C ASP A 54 12.73 6.75 -7.42
N THR A 55 12.20 7.89 -7.84
CA THR A 55 11.22 8.63 -7.06
C THR A 55 9.80 8.21 -7.45
N ILE A 56 9.00 7.94 -6.43
CA ILE A 56 7.58 7.66 -6.57
C ILE A 56 6.84 8.73 -5.79
N ILE A 57 5.94 9.47 -6.45
CA ILE A 57 5.19 10.56 -5.81
C ILE A 57 3.73 10.15 -5.78
N GLU A 58 3.15 10.10 -4.57
CA GLU A 58 1.78 9.66 -4.34
C GLU A 58 1.00 10.68 -3.56
N ARG A 59 -0.28 10.78 -3.87
CA ARG A 59 -1.18 11.74 -3.23
C ARG A 59 -2.25 11.00 -2.43
N LEU A 60 -2.47 11.45 -1.19
CA LEU A 60 -3.54 10.92 -0.34
C LEU A 60 -4.88 11.46 -0.83
N GLU A 61 -5.78 10.56 -1.23
CA GLU A 61 -7.10 10.93 -1.72
C GLU A 61 -8.16 10.81 -0.63
N VAL A 62 -8.09 9.76 0.18
CA VAL A 62 -9.03 9.53 1.28
C VAL A 62 -8.26 8.97 2.47
N PHE A 63 -8.55 9.45 3.66
CA PHE A 63 -8.02 8.89 4.89
C PHE A 63 -9.16 8.73 5.88
N ASN A 64 -9.37 7.52 6.39
CA ASN A 64 -10.44 7.22 7.35
C ASN A 64 -9.86 6.42 8.51
N ASP A 65 -9.57 7.12 9.59
CA ASP A 65 -8.96 6.53 10.78
C ASP A 65 -9.93 5.59 11.50
N LYS A 66 -11.21 5.91 11.48
CA LYS A 66 -12.24 5.13 12.16
C LYS A 66 -12.45 3.77 11.47
N GLU A 67 -12.51 3.76 10.14
CA GLU A 67 -12.69 2.55 9.35
C GLU A 67 -11.37 1.92 8.93
N ARG A 68 -10.26 2.51 9.31
CA ARG A 68 -8.89 2.01 9.12
C ARG A 68 -8.57 1.70 7.67
N TYR A 69 -8.67 2.74 6.82
CA TYR A 69 -8.18 2.63 5.45
C TYR A 69 -7.72 3.99 4.94
N TYR A 70 -6.86 3.95 3.93
CA TYR A 70 -6.61 5.14 3.13
C TYR A 70 -6.48 4.77 1.66
N THR A 71 -6.77 5.76 0.82
CA THR A 71 -6.73 5.62 -0.64
C THR A 71 -5.78 6.69 -1.17
N TYR A 72 -4.94 6.29 -2.11
CA TYR A 72 -3.96 7.19 -2.70
C TYR A 72 -3.86 6.99 -4.21
N SER A 73 -3.42 8.05 -4.90
CA SER A 73 -3.15 8.02 -6.32
C SER A 73 -1.66 8.20 -6.58
N ILE A 74 -1.21 7.83 -7.77
CA ILE A 74 0.17 8.06 -8.17
C ILE A 74 0.21 9.32 -9.03
N MET A 75 1.05 10.29 -8.63
CA MET A 75 1.31 11.50 -9.40
C MET A 75 2.48 11.30 -10.36
N ASN A 76 3.47 10.51 -9.94
CA ASN A 76 4.64 10.20 -10.78
C ASN A 76 5.30 8.92 -10.26
N ALA A 77 5.56 7.98 -11.16
CA ALA A 77 6.23 6.74 -10.80
C ALA A 77 6.74 6.05 -12.08
N PRO A 78 7.73 5.16 -11.97
CA PRO A 78 8.24 4.41 -13.11
C PRO A 78 7.40 3.17 -13.46
N PHE A 79 6.08 3.25 -13.28
CA PHE A 79 5.17 2.15 -13.56
C PHE A 79 4.42 2.38 -14.86
N PRO A 80 4.18 1.34 -15.66
CA PRO A 80 3.52 1.48 -16.97
C PRO A 80 1.98 1.55 -16.84
N VAL A 81 1.50 2.49 -16.02
CA VAL A 81 0.07 2.68 -15.79
C VAL A 81 -0.25 4.16 -15.64
N THR A 82 -1.51 4.48 -15.86
CA THR A 82 -2.10 5.78 -15.55
C THR A 82 -3.41 5.57 -14.79
N ASN A 83 -3.98 6.63 -14.24
CA ASN A 83 -5.23 6.57 -13.47
C ASN A 83 -5.17 5.57 -12.32
N TYR A 84 -4.02 5.51 -11.64
CA TYR A 84 -3.80 4.58 -10.54
C TYR A 84 -4.48 5.07 -9.28
N LEU A 85 -5.28 4.21 -8.66
CA LEU A 85 -5.93 4.48 -7.39
C LEU A 85 -5.86 3.21 -6.55
N SER A 86 -5.29 3.31 -5.37
CA SER A 86 -5.02 2.15 -4.51
C SER A 86 -5.57 2.39 -3.11
N THR A 87 -6.03 1.33 -2.47
CA THR A 87 -6.53 1.38 -1.11
C THR A 87 -5.89 0.29 -0.27
N ILE A 88 -5.45 0.65 0.93
CA ILE A 88 -5.03 -0.30 1.94
C ILE A 88 -6.01 -0.20 3.11
N ARG A 89 -6.49 -1.36 3.59
CA ARG A 89 -7.55 -1.41 4.60
C ARG A 89 -7.24 -2.49 5.64
N VAL A 90 -7.45 -2.16 6.90
CA VAL A 90 -7.34 -3.12 8.00
C VAL A 90 -8.74 -3.47 8.47
N LYS A 91 -9.06 -4.77 8.44
CA LYS A 91 -10.33 -5.29 8.89
C LYS A 91 -10.13 -6.20 10.10
N LYS A 92 -11.18 -6.35 10.88
CA LYS A 92 -11.21 -7.33 11.94
C LYS A 92 -11.29 -8.73 11.34
N SER A 93 -10.45 -9.64 11.83
CA SER A 93 -10.51 -11.05 11.43
C SER A 93 -11.51 -11.81 12.31
N THR A 94 -11.85 -13.03 11.91
CA THR A 94 -12.72 -13.91 12.70
C THR A 94 -12.07 -14.39 13.99
N GLU A 95 -10.73 -14.40 14.04
CA GLU A 95 -10.00 -14.79 15.24
C GLU A 95 -9.62 -13.57 16.06
N SER A 96 -9.60 -13.72 17.39
CA SER A 96 -9.23 -12.62 18.28
C SER A 96 -7.78 -12.24 18.11
N ASN A 97 -7.48 -10.95 18.22
CA ASN A 97 -6.14 -10.39 18.09
C ASN A 97 -5.50 -10.62 16.73
N THR A 98 -6.32 -10.85 15.69
CA THR A 98 -5.85 -10.94 14.32
C THR A 98 -6.59 -9.95 13.45
N SER A 99 -5.98 -9.58 12.34
CA SER A 99 -6.54 -8.64 11.37
C SER A 99 -6.44 -9.22 9.98
N LEU A 100 -7.35 -8.78 9.13
CA LEU A 100 -7.25 -9.06 7.70
C LEU A 100 -6.89 -7.73 7.02
N VAL A 101 -5.74 -7.69 6.36
CA VAL A 101 -5.30 -6.51 5.64
C VAL A 101 -5.51 -6.74 4.14
N GLU A 102 -6.20 -5.79 3.51
CA GLU A 102 -6.44 -5.82 2.06
C GLU A 102 -5.70 -4.66 1.42
N TRP A 103 -5.01 -4.95 0.33
CA TRP A 103 -4.35 -3.93 -0.49
C TRP A 103 -4.82 -4.14 -1.92
N SER A 104 -5.42 -3.11 -2.50
CA SER A 104 -6.03 -3.20 -3.83
C SER A 104 -5.61 -2.02 -4.69
N GLY A 105 -5.75 -2.17 -6.00
CA GLY A 105 -5.47 -1.10 -6.93
C GLY A 105 -6.28 -1.23 -8.20
N MET A 106 -6.67 -0.07 -8.74
CA MET A 106 -7.27 0.07 -10.07
C MET A 106 -6.33 0.93 -10.89
N PHE A 107 -6.14 0.59 -12.16
CA PHE A 107 -5.20 1.31 -13.01
C PHE A 107 -5.46 1.03 -14.48
N THR A 108 -4.97 1.93 -15.33
CA THR A 108 -5.05 1.77 -16.78
C THR A 108 -3.66 1.46 -17.30
N PRO A 109 -3.39 0.26 -17.83
CA PRO A 109 -2.08 -0.08 -18.38
C PRO A 109 -1.72 0.81 -19.57
N VAL A 110 -0.44 1.15 -19.69
CA VAL A 110 0.10 1.94 -20.80
C VAL A 110 1.20 1.14 -21.46
N GLU A 111 0.98 0.75 -22.71
CA GLU A 111 1.95 -0.01 -23.54
C GLU A 111 2.32 -1.38 -22.97
N VAL A 112 1.51 -1.90 -22.05
CA VAL A 112 1.62 -3.27 -21.54
C VAL A 112 0.21 -3.84 -21.46
N SER A 113 0.10 -5.17 -21.38
CA SER A 113 -1.21 -5.81 -21.25
C SER A 113 -1.78 -5.62 -19.85
N ASP A 114 -3.09 -5.81 -19.71
CA ASP A 114 -3.74 -5.81 -18.40
C ASP A 114 -3.09 -6.86 -17.50
N GLU A 115 -2.82 -8.05 -18.02
CA GLU A 115 -2.20 -9.13 -17.26
C GLU A 115 -0.82 -8.75 -16.73
N GLU A 116 0.00 -8.11 -17.55
CA GLU A 116 1.34 -7.66 -17.12
C GLU A 116 1.25 -6.65 -15.99
N ALA A 117 0.34 -5.67 -16.11
CA ALA A 117 0.17 -4.65 -15.08
C ALA A 117 -0.41 -5.26 -13.80
N ILE A 118 -1.38 -6.15 -13.91
CA ILE A 118 -1.96 -6.84 -12.76
C ILE A 118 -0.89 -7.64 -12.02
N ASN A 119 -0.07 -8.39 -12.76
CA ASN A 119 1.00 -9.20 -12.15
C ASN A 119 2.03 -8.33 -11.43
N LEU A 120 2.35 -7.16 -11.98
CA LEU A 120 3.28 -6.22 -11.35
C LEU A 120 2.76 -5.80 -9.97
N PHE A 121 1.54 -5.28 -9.90
CA PHE A 121 1.00 -4.77 -8.63
C PHE A 121 0.60 -5.89 -7.68
N HIS A 122 0.15 -7.03 -8.21
CA HIS A 122 -0.09 -8.21 -7.39
C HIS A 122 1.20 -8.60 -6.64
N GLY A 123 2.33 -8.60 -7.33
CA GLY A 123 3.62 -8.89 -6.72
C GLY A 123 4.02 -7.88 -5.67
N ILE A 124 3.84 -6.60 -5.97
CA ILE A 124 4.18 -5.51 -5.04
C ILE A 124 3.33 -5.62 -3.76
N TYR A 125 2.03 -5.77 -3.91
CA TYR A 125 1.13 -5.86 -2.75
C TYR A 125 1.37 -7.15 -1.95
N SER A 126 1.59 -8.26 -2.64
CA SER A 126 1.87 -9.54 -1.99
C SER A 126 3.15 -9.48 -1.17
N ASP A 127 4.22 -8.95 -1.75
CA ASP A 127 5.50 -8.81 -1.04
C ASP A 127 5.37 -7.87 0.15
N GLY A 128 4.62 -6.79 0.00
CA GLY A 128 4.39 -5.84 1.09
C GLY A 128 3.62 -6.46 2.24
N LEU A 129 2.53 -7.18 1.94
CA LEU A 129 1.74 -7.83 2.99
C LEU A 129 2.49 -8.97 3.67
N LYS A 130 3.36 -9.67 2.94
CA LYS A 130 4.23 -10.68 3.56
C LYS A 130 5.21 -10.04 4.53
N ALA A 131 5.78 -8.89 4.18
CA ALA A 131 6.66 -8.15 5.07
C ALA A 131 5.92 -7.70 6.32
N LEU A 132 4.69 -7.22 6.17
CA LEU A 132 3.84 -6.84 7.29
C LEU A 132 3.54 -8.04 8.18
N GLN A 133 3.19 -9.17 7.59
CA GLN A 133 2.92 -10.40 8.33
C GLN A 133 4.14 -10.81 9.18
N GLN A 134 5.32 -10.73 8.58
CA GLN A 134 6.56 -11.06 9.28
C GLN A 134 6.82 -10.11 10.46
N ALA A 135 6.49 -8.83 10.31
CA ALA A 135 6.69 -7.85 11.37
C ALA A 135 5.86 -8.16 12.62
N PHE A 136 4.76 -8.86 12.48
CA PHE A 136 3.88 -9.22 13.60
C PHE A 136 4.09 -10.66 14.10
N LEU A 137 5.04 -11.40 13.55
CA LEU A 137 5.37 -12.74 14.02
C LEU A 137 6.48 -12.77 15.08
N ASP A 138 7.24 -11.69 15.17
CA ASP A 138 8.40 -11.61 16.07
C ASP A 138 8.07 -11.02 17.43
#